data_6bf6ff3a2a2de83b6e68a0bc6023062d
#
_entry.id   6bf6ff3a2a2de83b6e68a0bc6023062d
#
_cell.length_a   1.000
_cell.length_b   1.000
_cell.length_c   1.000
_cell.angle_alpha   90.00
_cell.angle_beta   90.00
_cell.angle_gamma   90.00
#
_symmetry.space_group_name_H-M   'P 1'
#
loop_
_entity.id
_entity.type
_entity.pdbx_description
1 polymer ?
#
loop_
_entity_poly.entity_id
_entity_poly.type
_entity_poly.pdbx_seq_one_letter_code
_entity_poly.pdbx_strand_id
1 'polypeptide(L)'
;MKKFLLTAALALVAFASAFAVTDGQTYEPVNGIKIVNSWILDRFHTPTVFPKAEYCNTRARTAVMNNGVIYIARSEVKAAVVAPGDTVPQSVIYRLDAKTGAELPALDVTLDGKPYGEFLGVNSIGRDNFGHVWVIPYTSEKTADIPVYTLNVETGELTLVTTLSKGDKIARTDYYDVIGDITREKAECNIMNAGTQVATIYRWHADQGAEEFEGGFEGDLSLEITAFFPETVTNWSYAPVVKMCYDPASETPYAGELFYIDGFNSVPALYDVTGSIIDSFEAVDKALYPEAGTNGVAEFTLDERNFMVYSIAQYAGTGHGCQANIVELGEGMSLGGMTKYWQIPADSLGQTSDGGNRVHCFNVEYNDAQDVVTLFDFKSFNGMAVYQIGKNVGGGEEPGTKGDINADGVVNVSDVTALINKILGTATYADATCDINADGVVNESDVTALINIILAGN
;
A
#
# COMPACT_ATOMS: atom_id res chain seq x y z
N MET A 1 8.13 -0.05 -57.91
CA MET A 1 7.15 0.09 -56.80
C MET A 1 7.18 -1.18 -55.98
N LYS A 2 7.96 -1.21 -54.90
CA LYS A 2 8.03 -2.32 -53.94
C LYS A 2 7.15 -1.97 -52.72
N LYS A 3 6.07 -2.72 -52.55
CA LYS A 3 5.20 -2.65 -51.37
C LYS A 3 5.95 -3.26 -50.20
N PHE A 4 6.30 -2.46 -49.18
CA PHE A 4 6.70 -2.95 -47.88
C PHE A 4 5.43 -3.38 -47.14
N LEU A 5 5.26 -4.66 -46.92
CA LEU A 5 4.33 -5.19 -45.92
C LEU A 5 5.00 -5.03 -44.55
N LEU A 6 4.47 -4.12 -43.76
CA LEU A 6 4.80 -4.03 -42.33
C LEU A 6 3.95 -5.08 -41.61
N THR A 7 4.54 -6.22 -41.31
CA THR A 7 3.90 -7.23 -40.43
C THR A 7 4.12 -6.77 -39.00
N ALA A 8 3.10 -6.14 -38.42
CA ALA A 8 3.06 -5.91 -36.97
C ALA A 8 2.89 -7.29 -36.31
N ALA A 9 3.95 -7.82 -35.73
CA ALA A 9 3.88 -8.94 -34.83
C ALA A 9 3.23 -8.44 -33.54
N LEU A 10 1.94 -8.72 -33.39
CA LEU A 10 1.25 -8.61 -32.11
C LEU A 10 1.86 -9.69 -31.22
N ALA A 11 2.78 -9.33 -30.33
CA ALA A 11 3.22 -10.19 -29.26
C ALA A 11 2.02 -10.37 -28.32
N LEU A 12 1.31 -11.48 -28.47
CA LEU A 12 0.34 -11.94 -27.50
C LEU A 12 1.15 -12.32 -26.25
N VAL A 13 1.31 -11.37 -25.33
CA VAL A 13 1.79 -11.69 -23.99
C VAL A 13 0.64 -12.45 -23.35
N ALA A 14 0.75 -13.77 -23.31
CA ALA A 14 -0.10 -14.59 -22.46
C ALA A 14 0.22 -14.18 -21.02
N PHE A 15 -0.60 -13.30 -20.44
CA PHE A 15 -0.56 -13.07 -19.01
C PHE A 15 -0.83 -14.41 -18.33
N ALA A 16 0.12 -14.83 -17.51
CA ALA A 16 -0.06 -15.97 -16.65
C ALA A 16 -1.34 -15.73 -15.85
N SER A 17 -2.23 -16.73 -15.83
CA SER A 17 -3.47 -16.68 -15.05
C SER A 17 -3.16 -16.23 -13.63
N ALA A 18 -3.98 -15.33 -13.09
CA ALA A 18 -3.90 -14.92 -11.71
C ALA A 18 -3.82 -16.16 -10.80
N PHE A 19 -2.76 -16.26 -10.03
CA PHE A 19 -2.58 -17.36 -9.07
C PHE A 19 -3.18 -17.02 -7.71
N ALA A 20 -3.67 -15.81 -7.55
CA ALA A 20 -4.35 -15.34 -6.37
C ALA A 20 -5.72 -16.04 -6.23
N VAL A 21 -6.07 -16.35 -5.01
CA VAL A 21 -7.35 -16.95 -4.62
C VAL A 21 -8.01 -16.06 -3.56
N THR A 22 -9.25 -16.30 -3.20
CA THR A 22 -9.83 -15.69 -1.99
C THR A 22 -9.38 -16.46 -0.75
N ASP A 23 -9.40 -15.80 0.41
CA ASP A 23 -9.08 -16.44 1.70
C ASP A 23 -10.17 -17.46 2.14
N GLY A 24 -11.28 -17.53 1.42
CA GLY A 24 -12.38 -18.44 1.70
C GLY A 24 -13.18 -18.10 2.96
N GLN A 25 -12.94 -16.93 3.56
CA GLN A 25 -13.59 -16.50 4.78
C GLN A 25 -14.82 -15.64 4.51
N THR A 26 -15.78 -15.74 5.40
CA THR A 26 -16.91 -14.82 5.48
C THR A 26 -16.73 -13.98 6.73
N TYR A 27 -16.73 -12.68 6.55
CA TYR A 27 -16.62 -11.71 7.64
C TYR A 27 -18.00 -11.13 7.94
N GLU A 28 -18.45 -11.27 9.18
CA GLU A 28 -19.73 -10.69 9.57
C GLU A 28 -19.67 -9.15 9.54
N PRO A 29 -20.71 -8.48 9.02
CA PRO A 29 -20.81 -7.03 9.06
C PRO A 29 -20.77 -6.49 10.49
N VAL A 30 -20.07 -5.39 10.71
CA VAL A 30 -20.01 -4.69 11.99
C VAL A 30 -20.50 -3.25 11.80
N ASN A 31 -21.50 -2.82 12.57
CA ASN A 31 -22.08 -1.47 12.49
C ASN A 31 -22.43 -1.03 11.06
N GLY A 32 -22.92 -1.96 10.22
CA GLY A 32 -23.30 -1.70 8.84
C GLY A 32 -22.15 -1.66 7.82
N ILE A 33 -20.91 -1.76 8.28
CA ILE A 33 -19.74 -1.89 7.42
C ILE A 33 -19.46 -3.38 7.18
N LYS A 34 -19.04 -3.69 5.96
CA LYS A 34 -18.66 -5.03 5.52
C LYS A 34 -17.19 -5.02 5.10
N ILE A 35 -16.57 -6.18 5.12
CA ILE A 35 -15.25 -6.43 4.53
C ILE A 35 -15.30 -7.69 3.69
N VAL A 36 -14.58 -7.64 2.56
CA VAL A 36 -14.46 -8.79 1.66
C VAL A 36 -13.00 -8.89 1.22
N ASN A 37 -12.47 -10.10 1.27
CA ASN A 37 -11.18 -10.38 0.66
C ASN A 37 -11.35 -10.45 -0.86
N SER A 38 -10.69 -9.54 -1.58
CA SER A 38 -10.67 -9.56 -3.05
C SER A 38 -9.78 -10.70 -3.56
N TRP A 39 -8.61 -10.84 -2.97
CA TRP A 39 -7.68 -11.93 -3.22
C TRP A 39 -6.60 -12.02 -2.14
N ILE A 40 -6.01 -13.20 -2.04
CA ILE A 40 -4.84 -13.49 -1.21
C ILE A 40 -3.82 -14.29 -2.01
N LEU A 41 -2.56 -13.99 -1.82
CA LEU A 41 -1.41 -14.69 -2.41
C LEU A 41 -0.35 -14.86 -1.33
N ASP A 42 -0.26 -16.05 -0.75
CA ASP A 42 0.56 -16.29 0.41
C ASP A 42 1.05 -17.74 0.53
N ARG A 43 1.81 -18.04 1.56
CA ARG A 43 2.32 -19.39 1.83
C ARG A 43 1.28 -20.34 2.39
N PHE A 44 0.16 -19.85 2.90
CA PHE A 44 -0.89 -20.68 3.47
C PHE A 44 -1.93 -21.06 2.43
N HIS A 45 -2.52 -20.09 1.74
CA HIS A 45 -3.59 -20.29 0.77
C HIS A 45 -3.06 -20.72 -0.61
N THR A 46 -1.84 -20.29 -0.98
CA THR A 46 -1.22 -20.58 -2.28
C THR A 46 0.18 -21.19 -2.14
N PRO A 47 0.36 -22.29 -1.35
CA PRO A 47 1.68 -22.79 -0.94
C PRO A 47 2.56 -23.30 -2.09
N THR A 48 1.99 -23.60 -3.24
CA THR A 48 2.74 -24.06 -4.41
C THR A 48 3.17 -22.94 -5.34
N VAL A 49 2.49 -21.81 -5.28
CA VAL A 49 2.68 -20.67 -6.20
C VAL A 49 3.53 -19.59 -5.55
N PHE A 50 3.12 -19.09 -4.39
CA PHE A 50 3.77 -17.98 -3.70
C PHE A 50 5.28 -18.16 -3.51
N PRO A 51 5.80 -19.33 -3.07
CA PRO A 51 7.24 -19.50 -2.88
C PRO A 51 8.08 -19.41 -4.14
N LYS A 52 7.47 -19.50 -5.32
CA LYS A 52 8.16 -19.46 -6.61
C LYS A 52 8.22 -18.06 -7.22
N ALA A 53 7.37 -17.17 -6.76
CA ALA A 53 7.38 -15.80 -7.24
C ALA A 53 8.61 -15.05 -6.74
N GLU A 54 9.32 -14.35 -7.62
CA GLU A 54 10.55 -13.67 -7.27
C GLU A 54 10.36 -12.58 -6.22
N TYR A 55 9.19 -11.94 -6.18
CA TYR A 55 8.83 -10.92 -5.20
C TYR A 55 8.44 -11.49 -3.82
N CYS A 56 8.43 -12.80 -3.64
CA CYS A 56 7.97 -13.46 -2.41
C CYS A 56 9.10 -13.98 -1.53
N ASN A 57 10.35 -13.73 -1.86
CA ASN A 57 11.48 -14.19 -1.07
C ASN A 57 11.77 -13.28 0.13
N THR A 58 12.74 -13.69 0.96
CA THR A 58 13.15 -12.93 2.16
C THR A 58 13.76 -11.55 1.85
N ARG A 59 13.96 -11.21 0.58
CA ARG A 59 14.52 -9.95 0.12
C ARG A 59 13.44 -8.93 -0.28
N ALA A 60 12.18 -9.34 -0.43
CA ALA A 60 11.07 -8.41 -0.52
C ALA A 60 10.95 -7.67 0.83
N ARG A 61 11.02 -6.35 0.81
CA ARG A 61 11.15 -5.53 2.02
C ARG A 61 9.89 -4.76 2.35
N THR A 62 9.48 -3.91 1.43
CA THR A 62 8.29 -3.07 1.56
C THR A 62 7.49 -3.11 0.27
N ALA A 63 6.23 -2.80 0.38
CA ALA A 63 5.35 -2.67 -0.76
C ALA A 63 4.38 -1.51 -0.55
N VAL A 64 3.93 -0.92 -1.64
CA VAL A 64 2.94 0.16 -1.63
C VAL A 64 1.92 -0.08 -2.73
N MET A 65 0.67 0.27 -2.46
CA MET A 65 -0.39 0.34 -3.47
C MET A 65 -0.57 1.81 -3.89
N ASN A 66 -0.61 2.05 -5.19
CA ASN A 66 -0.85 3.37 -5.75
C ASN A 66 -1.62 3.28 -7.07
N ASN A 67 -2.79 3.92 -7.13
CA ASN A 67 -3.67 3.93 -8.30
C ASN A 67 -3.98 2.52 -8.83
N GLY A 68 -4.37 1.60 -7.93
CA GLY A 68 -4.74 0.24 -8.29
C GLY A 68 -3.58 -0.66 -8.72
N VAL A 69 -2.33 -0.23 -8.54
CA VAL A 69 -1.13 -1.04 -8.79
C VAL A 69 -0.33 -1.19 -7.49
N ILE A 70 0.11 -2.41 -7.22
CA ILE A 70 0.99 -2.73 -6.10
C ILE A 70 2.44 -2.75 -6.60
N TYR A 71 3.31 -2.04 -5.90
CA TYR A 71 4.75 -1.96 -6.15
C TYR A 71 5.49 -2.62 -5.00
N ILE A 72 6.34 -3.60 -5.29
CA ILE A 72 7.06 -4.38 -4.28
C ILE A 72 8.56 -4.13 -4.44
N ALA A 73 9.16 -3.55 -3.41
CA ALA A 73 10.59 -3.29 -3.34
C ALA A 73 11.37 -4.49 -2.81
N ARG A 74 12.57 -4.71 -3.34
CA ARG A 74 13.50 -5.75 -2.89
C ARG A 74 14.86 -5.17 -2.54
N SER A 75 15.51 -5.77 -1.56
CA SER A 75 16.91 -5.47 -1.23
C SER A 75 17.93 -6.20 -2.12
N GLU A 76 17.48 -6.97 -3.11
CA GLU A 76 18.34 -7.61 -4.11
C GLU A 76 18.41 -6.78 -5.37
N VAL A 77 19.56 -6.88 -6.03
CA VAL A 77 19.81 -6.30 -7.35
C VAL A 77 20.08 -7.40 -8.37
N LYS A 78 19.70 -7.18 -9.61
CA LYS A 78 20.11 -7.99 -10.74
C LYS A 78 21.35 -7.40 -11.42
N ALA A 79 22.02 -8.20 -12.24
CA ALA A 79 23.09 -7.71 -13.12
C ALA A 79 22.44 -7.13 -14.39
N ALA A 80 22.62 -5.83 -14.63
CA ALA A 80 22.26 -5.17 -15.88
C ALA A 80 23.45 -5.09 -16.82
N VAL A 81 23.30 -5.51 -18.06
CA VAL A 81 24.34 -5.42 -19.08
C VAL A 81 24.37 -4.00 -19.65
N VAL A 82 25.46 -3.28 -19.40
CA VAL A 82 25.67 -1.90 -19.89
C VAL A 82 26.56 -1.86 -21.14
N ALA A 83 27.42 -2.88 -21.31
CA ALA A 83 28.23 -3.10 -22.51
C ALA A 83 28.54 -4.61 -22.63
N PRO A 84 28.98 -5.11 -23.80
CA PRO A 84 29.39 -6.51 -23.95
C PRO A 84 30.47 -6.89 -22.94
N GLY A 85 30.13 -7.79 -22.00
CA GLY A 85 31.02 -8.26 -20.93
C GLY A 85 31.10 -7.36 -19.68
N ASP A 86 30.33 -6.28 -19.65
CA ASP A 86 30.25 -5.36 -18.52
C ASP A 86 28.84 -5.34 -17.91
N THR A 87 28.74 -5.49 -16.58
CA THR A 87 27.48 -5.52 -15.84
C THR A 87 27.55 -4.64 -14.60
N VAL A 88 26.45 -4.00 -14.28
CA VAL A 88 26.26 -3.19 -13.07
C VAL A 88 25.05 -3.68 -12.27
N PRO A 89 25.02 -3.43 -10.94
CA PRO A 89 23.85 -3.75 -10.15
C PRO A 89 22.63 -2.89 -10.57
N GLN A 90 21.46 -3.50 -10.62
CA GLN A 90 20.19 -2.84 -10.91
C GLN A 90 19.08 -3.35 -10.02
N SER A 91 18.40 -2.45 -9.33
CA SER A 91 17.19 -2.75 -8.58
C SER A 91 16.00 -3.03 -9.51
N VAL A 92 15.07 -3.83 -9.04
CA VAL A 92 13.83 -4.17 -9.72
C VAL A 92 12.66 -3.96 -8.77
N ILE A 93 11.62 -3.28 -9.24
CA ILE A 93 10.35 -3.15 -8.53
C ILE A 93 9.34 -4.04 -9.25
N TYR A 94 8.81 -5.02 -8.53
CA TYR A 94 7.76 -5.90 -9.04
C TYR A 94 6.42 -5.21 -8.91
N ARG A 95 5.52 -5.52 -9.86
CA ARG A 95 4.20 -4.91 -9.90
C ARG A 95 3.10 -5.97 -9.99
N LEU A 96 2.00 -5.72 -9.28
CA LEU A 96 0.78 -6.51 -9.37
C LEU A 96 -0.41 -5.58 -9.59
N ASP A 97 -1.39 -6.06 -10.30
CA ASP A 97 -2.71 -5.44 -10.37
C ASP A 97 -3.42 -5.61 -9.03
N ALA A 98 -3.81 -4.50 -8.38
CA ALA A 98 -4.39 -4.53 -7.05
C ALA A 98 -5.80 -5.16 -7.02
N LYS A 99 -6.53 -5.12 -8.13
CA LYS A 99 -7.88 -5.69 -8.21
C LYS A 99 -7.87 -7.21 -8.31
N THR A 100 -6.86 -7.77 -9.02
CA THR A 100 -6.85 -9.19 -9.41
C THR A 100 -5.68 -9.98 -8.82
N GLY A 101 -4.64 -9.33 -8.30
CA GLY A 101 -3.39 -9.97 -7.90
C GLY A 101 -2.53 -10.46 -9.08
N ALA A 102 -2.90 -10.12 -10.32
CA ALA A 102 -2.16 -10.54 -11.51
C ALA A 102 -0.80 -9.81 -11.60
N GLU A 103 0.23 -10.53 -12.04
CA GLU A 103 1.55 -9.95 -12.27
C GLU A 103 1.51 -8.96 -13.45
N LEU A 104 2.11 -7.80 -13.25
CA LEU A 104 2.38 -6.79 -14.25
C LEU A 104 3.88 -6.76 -14.59
N PRO A 105 4.28 -6.23 -15.76
CA PRO A 105 5.70 -6.08 -16.07
C PRO A 105 6.45 -5.34 -14.97
N ALA A 106 7.55 -5.93 -14.48
CA ALA A 106 8.38 -5.30 -13.47
C ALA A 106 9.11 -4.07 -14.03
N LEU A 107 9.46 -3.13 -13.16
CA LEU A 107 10.23 -1.95 -13.51
C LEU A 107 11.71 -2.16 -13.20
N ASP A 108 12.53 -1.94 -14.18
CA ASP A 108 13.98 -1.81 -14.03
C ASP A 108 14.29 -0.41 -13.53
N VAL A 109 14.87 -0.30 -12.33
CA VAL A 109 15.11 1.00 -11.70
C VAL A 109 16.32 1.66 -12.34
N THR A 110 16.15 2.91 -12.75
CA THR A 110 17.20 3.75 -13.36
C THR A 110 17.33 5.09 -12.64
N LEU A 111 18.49 5.71 -12.74
CA LEU A 111 18.77 7.09 -12.32
C LEU A 111 19.61 7.75 -13.40
N ASP A 112 19.20 8.90 -13.89
CA ASP A 112 19.82 9.58 -15.04
C ASP A 112 19.99 8.65 -16.26
N GLY A 113 18.98 7.81 -16.51
CA GLY A 113 18.97 6.83 -17.61
C GLY A 113 19.94 5.65 -17.44
N LYS A 114 20.56 5.48 -16.27
CA LYS A 114 21.50 4.38 -15.97
C LYS A 114 20.91 3.42 -14.96
N PRO A 115 21.26 2.12 -15.02
CA PRO A 115 20.85 1.16 -14.00
C PRO A 115 21.22 1.63 -12.59
N TYR A 116 20.24 1.62 -11.68
CA TYR A 116 20.40 1.99 -10.28
C TYR A 116 20.37 0.76 -9.39
N GLY A 117 21.38 0.56 -8.57
CA GLY A 117 21.49 -0.59 -7.66
C GLY A 117 22.37 -0.32 -6.46
N GLU A 118 22.55 0.95 -6.10
CA GLU A 118 23.31 1.37 -4.92
C GLU A 118 22.56 1.09 -3.60
N PHE A 119 23.25 1.16 -2.50
CA PHE A 119 22.71 1.06 -1.12
C PHE A 119 21.84 -0.18 -0.85
N LEU A 120 22.20 -1.35 -1.35
CA LEU A 120 21.40 -2.58 -1.22
C LEU A 120 20.03 -2.48 -1.92
N GLY A 121 19.93 -1.70 -2.97
CA GLY A 121 18.73 -1.55 -3.77
C GLY A 121 17.63 -0.72 -3.11
N VAL A 122 16.45 -0.78 -3.69
CA VAL A 122 15.26 -0.11 -3.16
C VAL A 122 14.76 -0.87 -1.93
N ASN A 123 14.91 -0.28 -0.74
CA ASN A 123 14.54 -0.95 0.50
C ASN A 123 13.24 -0.43 1.12
N SER A 124 12.96 0.86 0.96
CA SER A 124 11.73 1.47 1.40
C SER A 124 11.04 2.14 0.23
N ILE A 125 9.79 1.79 0.00
CA ILE A 125 8.90 2.35 -0.99
C ILE A 125 7.59 2.70 -0.32
N GLY A 126 7.03 3.84 -0.67
CA GLY A 126 5.73 4.28 -0.18
C GLY A 126 5.14 5.30 -1.13
N ARG A 127 4.03 5.90 -0.73
CA ARG A 127 3.42 7.03 -1.44
C ARG A 127 3.12 8.17 -0.48
N ASP A 128 3.07 9.37 -1.01
CA ASP A 128 2.63 10.54 -0.30
C ASP A 128 1.12 10.80 -0.45
N ASN A 129 0.61 11.88 0.12
CA ASN A 129 -0.81 12.25 0.05
C ASN A 129 -1.24 12.74 -1.34
N PHE A 130 -0.30 13.02 -2.24
CA PHE A 130 -0.56 13.50 -3.61
C PHE A 130 -0.36 12.42 -4.67
N GLY A 131 -0.08 11.17 -4.25
CA GLY A 131 0.03 10.01 -5.14
C GLY A 131 1.41 9.83 -5.76
N HIS A 132 2.44 10.57 -5.31
CA HIS A 132 3.80 10.31 -5.72
C HIS A 132 4.32 9.05 -5.03
N VAL A 133 4.79 8.10 -5.80
CA VAL A 133 5.52 6.95 -5.27
C VAL A 133 6.95 7.39 -4.99
N TRP A 134 7.37 7.24 -3.74
CA TRP A 134 8.72 7.58 -3.31
C TRP A 134 9.55 6.34 -3.00
N VAL A 135 10.86 6.50 -3.10
CA VAL A 135 11.86 5.49 -2.80
C VAL A 135 12.94 6.11 -1.92
N ILE A 136 13.20 5.48 -0.78
CA ILE A 136 14.29 5.84 0.13
C ILE A 136 15.17 4.60 0.33
N PRO A 137 16.43 4.61 -0.14
CA PRO A 137 17.33 3.49 0.00
C PRO A 137 17.71 3.23 1.46
N TYR A 138 17.99 1.98 1.77
CA TYR A 138 18.58 1.62 3.05
C TYR A 138 20.05 2.04 3.12
N THR A 139 20.45 2.61 4.24
CA THR A 139 21.86 2.82 4.54
C THR A 139 22.18 2.46 5.99
N SER A 140 23.28 1.73 6.19
CA SER A 140 23.88 1.46 7.49
C SER A 140 25.10 2.33 7.77
N GLU A 141 25.52 3.15 6.80
CA GLU A 141 26.69 4.02 6.96
C GLU A 141 26.34 5.25 7.78
N LYS A 142 27.14 5.52 8.81
CA LYS A 142 26.89 6.61 9.76
C LYS A 142 27.06 8.01 9.15
N THR A 143 27.82 8.12 8.08
CA THR A 143 28.21 9.41 7.49
C THR A 143 27.54 9.72 6.16
N ALA A 144 26.81 8.78 5.58
CA ALA A 144 26.15 8.99 4.30
C ALA A 144 24.78 9.65 4.51
N ASP A 145 24.53 10.75 3.87
CA ASP A 145 23.20 11.34 3.74
C ASP A 145 22.28 10.39 2.99
N ILE A 146 20.97 10.53 3.21
CA ILE A 146 19.97 9.61 2.71
C ILE A 146 19.26 10.27 1.51
N PRO A 147 19.48 9.81 0.28
CA PRO A 147 18.76 10.36 -0.86
C PRO A 147 17.29 9.92 -0.83
N VAL A 148 16.41 10.84 -1.21
CA VAL A 148 14.97 10.63 -1.36
C VAL A 148 14.61 10.83 -2.81
N TYR A 149 13.96 9.85 -3.40
CA TYR A 149 13.59 9.86 -4.80
C TYR A 149 12.08 9.75 -4.97
N THR A 150 11.55 10.36 -6.03
CA THR A 150 10.29 9.93 -6.62
C THR A 150 10.56 8.90 -7.71
N LEU A 151 9.61 7.97 -7.87
CA LEU A 151 9.65 6.93 -8.89
C LEU A 151 8.68 7.27 -10.02
N ASN A 152 9.17 7.32 -11.24
CA ASN A 152 8.29 7.28 -12.40
C ASN A 152 7.75 5.86 -12.55
N VAL A 153 6.45 5.69 -12.28
CA VAL A 153 5.77 4.39 -12.23
C VAL A 153 5.56 3.73 -13.60
N GLU A 154 5.82 4.45 -14.68
CA GLU A 154 5.75 3.93 -16.06
C GLU A 154 7.11 3.41 -16.52
N THR A 155 8.19 4.12 -16.17
CA THR A 155 9.52 3.87 -16.73
C THR A 155 10.50 3.22 -15.75
N GLY A 156 10.28 3.35 -14.43
CA GLY A 156 11.24 2.94 -13.40
C GLY A 156 12.34 3.97 -13.13
N GLU A 157 12.28 5.15 -13.77
CA GLU A 157 13.26 6.22 -13.55
C GLU A 157 13.05 6.89 -12.20
N LEU A 158 14.14 7.08 -11.46
CA LEU A 158 14.19 7.82 -10.21
C LEU A 158 14.52 9.28 -10.46
N THR A 159 13.86 10.17 -9.74
CA THR A 159 14.20 11.60 -9.70
C THR A 159 14.56 11.96 -8.27
N LEU A 160 15.77 12.47 -8.04
CA LEU A 160 16.20 12.95 -6.72
C LEU A 160 15.39 14.19 -6.36
N VAL A 161 14.68 14.16 -5.24
CA VAL A 161 13.88 15.30 -4.74
C VAL A 161 14.56 16.01 -3.59
N THR A 162 15.23 15.27 -2.71
CA THR A 162 15.99 15.85 -1.60
C THR A 162 17.00 14.83 -1.05
N THR A 163 17.86 15.29 -0.15
CA THR A 163 18.82 14.46 0.58
C THR A 163 18.67 14.76 2.06
N LEU A 164 18.34 13.75 2.86
CA LEU A 164 18.16 13.89 4.29
C LEU A 164 19.49 13.81 5.00
N SER A 165 19.81 14.84 5.80
CA SER A 165 20.95 14.79 6.69
C SER A 165 20.74 13.74 7.76
N LYS A 166 21.75 12.89 7.97
CA LYS A 166 21.68 11.79 8.93
C LYS A 166 22.10 12.16 10.34
N GLY A 167 22.93 13.17 10.46
CA GLY A 167 23.57 13.52 11.74
C GLY A 167 24.45 12.38 12.29
N ASP A 168 25.15 12.61 13.37
CA ASP A 168 26.08 11.66 13.96
C ASP A 168 25.43 10.47 14.69
N LYS A 169 24.13 10.54 14.93
CA LYS A 169 23.40 9.63 15.82
C LYS A 169 22.64 8.52 15.10
N ILE A 170 22.35 8.67 13.81
CA ILE A 170 21.58 7.70 13.05
C ILE A 170 22.51 6.64 12.48
N ALA A 171 22.48 5.42 13.04
CA ALA A 171 23.28 4.31 12.55
C ALA A 171 22.59 3.51 11.44
N ARG A 172 21.25 3.42 11.49
CA ARG A 172 20.46 2.62 10.58
C ARG A 172 19.05 3.22 10.43
N THR A 173 18.57 3.28 9.21
CA THR A 173 17.22 3.72 8.85
C THR A 173 16.60 2.66 7.94
N ASP A 174 15.49 2.07 8.35
CA ASP A 174 14.86 0.98 7.59
C ASP A 174 13.58 1.42 6.90
N TYR A 175 12.65 2.04 7.63
CA TYR A 175 11.30 2.31 7.17
C TYR A 175 10.90 3.73 7.48
N TYR A 176 10.26 4.36 6.53
CA TYR A 176 9.88 5.76 6.59
C TYR A 176 8.38 5.90 6.44
N ASP A 177 7.83 6.92 7.04
CA ASP A 177 6.52 7.48 6.69
C ASP A 177 6.72 8.86 6.10
N VAL A 178 5.89 9.21 5.13
CA VAL A 178 5.90 10.50 4.44
C VAL A 178 4.48 11.04 4.44
N ILE A 179 4.29 12.24 4.95
CA ILE A 179 3.03 12.96 4.93
C ILE A 179 3.23 14.31 4.20
N GLY A 180 2.22 14.73 3.44
CA GLY A 180 2.28 15.91 2.57
C GLY A 180 2.69 15.57 1.15
N ASP A 181 3.38 16.49 0.49
CA ASP A 181 3.87 16.35 -0.88
C ASP A 181 5.39 16.21 -0.88
N ILE A 182 5.88 15.04 -1.26
CA ILE A 182 7.33 14.78 -1.25
C ILE A 182 8.09 15.67 -2.24
N THR A 183 7.43 16.15 -3.29
CA THR A 183 7.99 17.12 -4.23
C THR A 183 7.92 18.54 -3.70
N ARG A 184 7.11 18.78 -2.69
CA ARG A 184 6.86 20.08 -2.08
C ARG A 184 6.28 21.13 -3.05
N GLU A 185 5.66 20.70 -4.12
CA GLU A 185 5.03 21.61 -5.09
C GLU A 185 3.65 22.11 -4.63
N LYS A 186 2.91 21.27 -3.85
CA LYS A 186 1.52 21.53 -3.47
C LYS A 186 1.29 21.63 -1.99
N ALA A 187 2.15 21.03 -1.18
CA ALA A 187 2.03 21.02 0.27
C ALA A 187 3.40 20.84 0.93
N GLU A 188 3.48 21.17 2.22
CA GLU A 188 4.64 20.81 3.03
C GLU A 188 4.85 19.31 3.05
N CYS A 189 6.07 18.89 3.36
CA CYS A 189 6.45 17.50 3.46
C CYS A 189 7.10 17.24 4.82
N ASN A 190 6.62 16.23 5.52
CA ASN A 190 7.28 15.68 6.69
C ASN A 190 7.65 14.24 6.43
N ILE A 191 8.87 13.85 6.82
CA ILE A 191 9.40 12.49 6.72
C ILE A 191 9.80 12.04 8.10
N MET A 192 9.33 10.88 8.52
CA MET A 192 9.70 10.29 9.82
C MET A 192 10.31 8.91 9.66
N ASN A 193 11.19 8.58 10.60
CA ASN A 193 11.73 7.24 10.79
C ASN A 193 11.82 6.93 12.28
N ALA A 194 11.37 5.75 12.66
CA ALA A 194 11.58 5.24 14.01
C ALA A 194 12.89 4.47 14.08
N GLY A 195 13.74 4.85 15.04
CA GLY A 195 15.07 4.25 15.17
C GLY A 195 15.04 2.77 15.53
N THR A 196 15.70 1.95 14.73
CA THR A 196 15.88 0.53 15.00
C THR A 196 16.80 0.34 16.20
N GLN A 197 16.36 -0.42 17.21
CA GLN A 197 17.10 -0.74 18.43
C GLN A 197 17.36 0.45 19.39
N VAL A 198 16.84 1.62 19.07
CA VAL A 198 16.92 2.80 19.91
C VAL A 198 15.58 3.48 19.86
N ALA A 199 14.98 3.74 21.01
CA ALA A 199 13.70 4.47 21.08
C ALA A 199 13.94 5.96 20.76
N THR A 200 14.05 6.28 19.47
CA THR A 200 14.32 7.63 18.97
C THR A 200 13.53 7.86 17.71
N ILE A 201 12.86 9.00 17.59
CA ILE A 201 12.22 9.44 16.37
C ILE A 201 13.10 10.45 15.65
N TYR A 202 13.30 10.21 14.38
CA TYR A 202 13.94 11.11 13.44
C TYR A 202 12.86 11.73 12.55
N ARG A 203 12.78 13.04 12.57
CA ARG A 203 11.85 13.81 11.76
C ARG A 203 12.62 14.78 10.89
N TRP A 204 12.32 14.80 9.62
CA TRP A 204 12.81 15.80 8.66
C TRP A 204 11.62 16.60 8.19
N HIS A 205 11.69 17.89 8.38
CA HIS A 205 10.64 18.83 7.98
C HIS A 205 11.25 20.13 7.50
N ALA A 206 10.52 20.88 6.69
CA ALA A 206 10.89 22.25 6.40
C ALA A 206 10.63 23.13 7.65
N ASP A 207 11.50 24.11 7.90
CA ASP A 207 11.25 25.09 8.96
C ASP A 207 9.87 25.74 8.72
N GLN A 208 9.01 25.67 9.74
CA GLN A 208 7.69 26.25 9.70
C GLN A 208 7.79 27.78 9.74
N GLY A 209 7.88 28.38 8.60
CA GLY A 209 8.00 29.82 8.44
C GLY A 209 7.99 30.26 6.98
N ALA A 210 7.93 29.31 6.05
CA ALA A 210 7.70 29.61 4.65
C ALA A 210 6.24 29.99 4.45
N GLU A 211 5.95 31.28 4.63
CA GLU A 211 4.70 31.87 4.19
C GLU A 211 4.60 31.73 2.66
N GLU A 212 3.49 31.13 2.23
CA GLU A 212 2.86 31.20 0.91
C GLU A 212 3.46 30.42 -0.26
N PHE A 213 2.56 29.61 -0.77
CA PHE A 213 2.64 28.79 -1.96
C PHE A 213 2.45 29.59 -3.27
N GLU A 214 3.43 30.37 -3.71
CA GLU A 214 3.55 30.72 -5.11
C GLU A 214 4.87 30.18 -5.65
N GLY A 215 4.92 28.84 -5.91
CA GLY A 215 6.08 28.22 -6.55
C GLY A 215 6.73 27.06 -5.80
N GLY A 216 6.08 26.50 -4.78
CA GLY A 216 6.58 25.37 -4.01
C GLY A 216 7.35 25.77 -2.75
N PHE A 217 7.61 24.77 -1.88
CA PHE A 217 8.44 24.96 -0.69
C PHE A 217 9.91 25.04 -1.08
N GLU A 218 10.50 26.20 -0.94
CA GLU A 218 11.95 26.37 -1.06
C GLU A 218 12.63 26.00 0.26
N GLY A 219 13.68 25.21 0.18
CA GLY A 219 14.55 24.86 1.30
C GLY A 219 14.75 23.36 1.49
N ASP A 220 15.85 23.02 2.09
CA ASP A 220 16.17 21.64 2.47
C ASP A 220 15.32 21.22 3.68
N LEU A 221 14.97 19.92 3.73
CA LEU A 221 14.36 19.38 4.92
C LEU A 221 15.40 19.28 6.03
N SER A 222 15.18 20.01 7.13
CA SER A 222 16.07 19.95 8.29
C SER A 222 15.73 18.76 9.18
N LEU A 223 16.78 18.11 9.70
CA LEU A 223 16.64 17.06 10.68
C LEU A 223 16.35 17.65 12.05
N GLU A 224 15.21 17.33 12.60
CA GLU A 224 14.90 17.47 14.01
C GLU A 224 14.90 16.08 14.66
N ILE A 225 15.70 15.91 15.73
CA ILE A 225 15.63 14.71 16.56
C ILE A 225 14.57 14.98 17.63
N THR A 226 13.37 14.56 17.35
CA THR A 226 12.19 15.05 18.06
C THR A 226 11.99 14.41 19.41
N ALA A 227 12.41 13.18 19.63
CA ALA A 227 12.11 12.54 20.89
C ALA A 227 13.16 11.52 21.32
N PHE A 228 13.68 11.67 22.51
CA PHE A 228 14.22 10.60 23.30
C PHE A 228 13.11 10.10 24.22
N PHE A 229 12.68 8.85 24.02
CA PHE A 229 11.61 8.31 24.83
C PHE A 229 12.05 8.09 26.27
N PRO A 230 11.12 8.20 27.23
CA PRO A 230 11.41 7.97 28.63
C PRO A 230 12.02 6.59 28.84
N GLU A 231 12.80 6.44 29.90
CA GLU A 231 13.55 5.22 30.27
C GLU A 231 12.69 3.92 30.32
N THR A 232 11.37 4.07 30.28
CA THR A 232 10.42 2.95 30.25
C THR A 232 10.26 2.30 28.86
N VAL A 233 10.57 3.03 27.78
CA VAL A 233 10.59 2.50 26.41
C VAL A 233 12.03 2.30 25.99
N THR A 234 12.62 1.17 26.31
CA THR A 234 14.04 0.91 26.10
C THR A 234 14.41 0.67 24.64
N ASN A 235 13.54 0.05 23.88
CA ASN A 235 13.63 -0.04 22.43
C ASN A 235 12.31 -0.61 21.84
N TRP A 236 12.03 -0.30 20.57
CA TRP A 236 10.96 -0.95 19.81
C TRP A 236 11.42 -2.25 19.13
N SER A 237 12.64 -2.67 19.45
CA SER A 237 13.32 -3.86 18.98
C SER A 237 13.65 -3.84 17.49
N TYR A 238 12.90 -4.55 16.67
CA TYR A 238 13.19 -4.72 15.25
C TYR A 238 12.09 -4.12 14.41
N ALA A 239 12.46 -3.48 13.30
CA ALA A 239 11.55 -2.96 12.29
C ALA A 239 10.38 -2.14 12.86
N PRO A 240 10.64 -1.13 13.70
CA PRO A 240 9.57 -0.24 14.13
C PRO A 240 9.00 0.51 12.93
N VAL A 241 7.70 0.73 12.97
CA VAL A 241 6.95 1.51 11.99
C VAL A 241 6.44 2.76 12.67
N VAL A 242 6.66 3.88 12.05
CA VAL A 242 6.01 5.15 12.40
C VAL A 242 4.91 5.41 11.38
N LYS A 243 3.77 5.92 11.85
CA LYS A 243 2.69 6.39 11.00
C LYS A 243 2.20 7.73 11.51
N MET A 244 2.47 8.78 10.76
CA MET A 244 1.99 10.13 11.06
C MET A 244 0.50 10.22 10.80
N CYS A 245 -0.22 10.87 11.73
CA CYS A 245 -1.66 11.11 11.60
C CYS A 245 -1.91 12.21 10.57
N TYR A 246 -2.91 11.97 9.74
CA TYR A 246 -3.43 12.95 8.79
C TYR A 246 -4.81 13.41 9.25
N ASP A 247 -4.95 14.70 9.51
CA ASP A 247 -6.24 15.31 9.84
C ASP A 247 -6.60 16.38 8.80
N PRO A 248 -7.48 16.06 7.84
CA PRO A 248 -7.88 17.01 6.79
C PRO A 248 -8.68 18.21 7.32
N ALA A 249 -9.18 18.15 8.55
CA ALA A 249 -9.89 19.26 9.20
C ALA A 249 -8.96 20.22 9.92
N SER A 250 -7.68 19.86 10.10
CA SER A 250 -6.67 20.72 10.72
C SER A 250 -6.26 21.86 9.78
N GLU A 251 -5.85 22.99 10.37
CA GLU A 251 -5.17 24.07 9.63
C GLU A 251 -3.80 23.64 9.10
N THR A 252 -3.20 22.61 9.72
CA THR A 252 -1.88 22.04 9.35
C THR A 252 -1.98 20.53 9.15
N PRO A 253 -2.71 20.06 8.12
CA PRO A 253 -3.06 18.64 7.96
C PRO A 253 -1.85 17.72 7.77
N TYR A 254 -0.73 18.27 7.34
CA TYR A 254 0.51 17.53 7.05
C TYR A 254 1.63 17.79 8.07
N ALA A 255 1.35 18.47 9.19
CA ALA A 255 2.39 18.80 10.18
C ALA A 255 3.00 17.55 10.85
N GLY A 256 2.29 16.43 10.88
CA GLY A 256 2.78 15.19 11.48
C GLY A 256 3.06 15.33 12.98
N GLU A 257 2.29 16.17 13.68
CA GLU A 257 2.47 16.44 15.12
C GLU A 257 2.09 15.25 15.99
N LEU A 258 1.16 14.43 15.51
CA LEU A 258 0.76 13.19 16.15
C LEU A 258 1.15 12.02 15.25
N PHE A 259 1.62 10.95 15.86
CA PHE A 259 2.00 9.76 15.12
C PHE A 259 1.89 8.50 15.98
N TYR A 260 1.58 7.38 15.34
CA TYR A 260 1.64 6.07 15.95
C TYR A 260 3.02 5.46 15.76
N ILE A 261 3.48 4.74 16.76
CA ILE A 261 4.62 3.85 16.65
C ILE A 261 4.19 2.44 17.00
N ASP A 262 4.63 1.52 16.17
CA ASP A 262 4.43 0.10 16.35
C ASP A 262 5.73 -0.65 16.04
N GLY A 263 6.12 -1.58 16.89
CA GLY A 263 7.37 -2.33 16.77
C GLY A 263 7.23 -3.75 17.26
N PHE A 264 8.22 -4.58 16.97
CA PHE A 264 8.19 -6.01 17.24
C PHE A 264 7.92 -6.39 18.71
N ASN A 265 8.30 -5.55 19.66
CA ASN A 265 8.10 -5.77 21.09
C ASN A 265 7.18 -4.72 21.72
N SER A 266 6.49 -3.95 20.94
CA SER A 266 5.56 -2.93 21.41
C SER A 266 4.20 -3.12 20.75
N VAL A 267 3.19 -2.51 21.32
CA VAL A 267 1.87 -2.35 20.73
C VAL A 267 1.75 -0.94 20.18
N PRO A 268 0.89 -0.67 19.20
CA PRO A 268 0.68 0.68 18.72
C PRO A 268 0.37 1.63 19.87
N ALA A 269 1.04 2.78 19.88
CA ALA A 269 0.77 3.87 20.81
C ALA A 269 0.83 5.19 20.06
N LEU A 270 0.01 6.14 20.47
CA LEU A 270 -0.06 7.49 19.92
C LEU A 270 0.88 8.39 20.70
N TYR A 271 1.73 9.09 19.99
CA TYR A 271 2.73 10.01 20.52
C TYR A 271 2.57 11.41 19.91
N ASP A 272 3.07 12.41 20.58
CA ASP A 272 3.31 13.73 20.02
C ASP A 272 4.81 13.95 19.70
N VAL A 273 5.10 15.06 19.04
CA VAL A 273 6.47 15.45 18.67
C VAL A 273 7.39 15.75 19.86
N THR A 274 6.88 15.86 21.07
CA THR A 274 7.69 15.98 22.28
C THR A 274 8.14 14.62 22.83
N GLY A 275 7.59 13.53 22.26
CA GLY A 275 7.81 12.16 22.73
C GLY A 275 6.86 11.75 23.86
N SER A 276 5.86 12.57 24.16
CA SER A 276 4.84 12.21 25.15
C SER A 276 3.89 11.18 24.56
N ILE A 277 3.56 10.15 25.36
CA ILE A 277 2.49 9.22 25.02
C ILE A 277 1.15 9.92 25.26
N ILE A 278 0.40 10.12 24.18
CA ILE A 278 -0.94 10.73 24.23
C ILE A 278 -1.96 9.66 24.59
N ASP A 279 -1.84 8.48 23.97
CA ASP A 279 -2.71 7.35 24.25
C ASP A 279 -1.97 6.03 23.95
N SER A 280 -2.35 4.97 24.63
CA SER A 280 -1.76 3.66 24.44
C SER A 280 -2.76 2.54 24.69
N PHE A 281 -2.49 1.42 24.11
CA PHE A 281 -3.24 0.21 24.30
C PHE A 281 -3.17 -0.38 25.71
N GLU A 282 -2.27 0.03 26.56
CA GLU A 282 -2.19 -0.47 27.93
C GLU A 282 -3.46 -0.17 28.75
N ALA A 283 -4.23 0.82 28.33
CA ALA A 283 -5.52 1.17 28.94
C ALA A 283 -6.69 0.29 28.45
N VAL A 284 -6.49 -0.55 27.44
CA VAL A 284 -7.53 -1.30 26.75
C VAL A 284 -7.46 -2.79 27.08
N ASP A 285 -8.55 -3.50 26.84
CA ASP A 285 -8.67 -4.94 27.11
C ASP A 285 -7.55 -5.74 26.44
N LYS A 286 -6.67 -6.33 27.24
CA LYS A 286 -5.55 -7.16 26.77
C LYS A 286 -5.98 -8.35 25.90
N ALA A 287 -7.24 -8.70 25.87
CA ALA A 287 -7.79 -9.71 24.95
C ALA A 287 -7.73 -9.26 23.47
N LEU A 288 -7.59 -7.96 23.21
CA LEU A 288 -7.42 -7.40 21.88
C LEU A 288 -5.95 -7.40 21.41
N TYR A 289 -5.02 -7.69 22.31
CA TYR A 289 -3.57 -7.67 22.04
C TYR A 289 -2.93 -9.00 22.35
N PRO A 290 -2.35 -9.66 21.38
CA PRO A 290 -1.35 -10.66 21.66
C PRO A 290 -0.10 -9.97 22.24
N GLU A 291 0.53 -10.61 23.21
CA GLU A 291 1.64 -10.07 24.02
C GLU A 291 2.91 -9.72 23.26
N ALA A 292 2.96 -9.89 21.95
CA ALA A 292 4.19 -9.64 21.20
C ALA A 292 3.97 -9.56 19.70
N GLY A 293 4.82 -8.75 19.07
CA GLY A 293 5.15 -8.91 17.66
C GLY A 293 4.28 -8.12 16.70
N THR A 294 3.98 -6.89 17.03
CA THR A 294 3.40 -5.95 16.07
C THR A 294 4.52 -5.19 15.37
N ASN A 295 4.40 -4.86 14.10
CA ASN A 295 5.32 -4.00 13.36
C ASN A 295 4.72 -3.46 12.07
N GLY A 296 3.47 -3.05 12.13
CA GLY A 296 2.75 -2.40 11.04
C GLY A 296 1.48 -1.76 11.50
N VAL A 297 1.28 -0.52 11.13
CA VAL A 297 0.09 0.27 11.45
C VAL A 297 -0.26 1.17 10.28
N ALA A 298 -1.55 1.33 10.00
CA ALA A 298 -2.11 2.33 9.11
C ALA A 298 -3.48 2.78 9.60
N GLU A 299 -3.91 3.93 9.12
CA GLU A 299 -5.19 4.54 9.43
C GLU A 299 -6.03 4.71 8.17
N PHE A 300 -7.33 4.72 8.35
CA PHE A 300 -8.27 5.13 7.31
C PHE A 300 -9.56 5.67 7.93
N THR A 301 -10.24 6.50 7.17
CA THR A 301 -11.55 7.03 7.53
C THR A 301 -12.60 6.45 6.58
N LEU A 302 -13.72 6.03 7.11
CA LEU A 302 -14.85 5.53 6.35
C LEU A 302 -16.14 5.90 7.08
N ASP A 303 -17.11 6.49 6.36
CA ASP A 303 -18.40 6.88 6.93
C ASP A 303 -18.23 7.80 8.17
N GLU A 304 -17.35 8.80 8.06
CA GLU A 304 -17.00 9.77 9.12
C GLU A 304 -16.42 9.12 10.41
N ARG A 305 -16.02 7.85 10.34
CA ARG A 305 -15.42 7.09 11.43
C ARG A 305 -13.95 6.80 11.14
N ASN A 306 -13.13 6.83 12.16
CA ASN A 306 -11.71 6.60 12.06
C ASN A 306 -11.38 5.16 12.43
N PHE A 307 -10.58 4.52 11.61
CA PHE A 307 -10.15 3.15 11.76
C PHE A 307 -8.63 3.06 11.81
N MET A 308 -8.17 2.03 12.50
CA MET A 308 -6.78 1.60 12.47
C MET A 308 -6.71 0.14 12.04
N VAL A 309 -5.73 -0.18 11.21
CA VAL A 309 -5.27 -1.54 11.00
C VAL A 309 -3.88 -1.68 11.60
N TYR A 310 -3.66 -2.72 12.39
CA TYR A 310 -2.35 -2.99 12.98
C TYR A 310 -2.01 -4.49 12.94
N SER A 311 -0.72 -4.76 12.80
CA SER A 311 -0.18 -6.11 12.70
C SER A 311 -0.32 -6.87 14.01
N ILE A 312 -0.67 -8.15 13.90
CA ILE A 312 -0.52 -9.13 14.96
C ILE A 312 0.47 -10.17 14.48
N ALA A 313 1.69 -10.17 15.02
CA ALA A 313 2.61 -11.24 14.72
C ALA A 313 2.30 -12.43 15.63
N GLN A 314 2.04 -13.58 15.02
CA GLN A 314 2.01 -14.83 15.76
C GLN A 314 3.39 -15.46 15.76
N TYR A 315 3.84 -15.85 16.94
CA TYR A 315 5.18 -16.37 17.17
C TYR A 315 5.42 -17.79 16.68
N ALA A 316 6.72 -18.06 16.47
CA ALA A 316 7.25 -19.39 16.20
C ALA A 316 6.66 -20.44 17.16
N GLY A 317 6.10 -21.50 16.59
CA GLY A 317 5.55 -22.63 17.34
C GLY A 317 4.06 -22.86 17.15
N THR A 318 3.31 -21.89 16.66
CA THR A 318 1.86 -22.04 16.40
C THR A 318 1.56 -22.53 14.98
N GLY A 319 2.55 -22.50 14.07
CA GLY A 319 2.36 -22.86 12.66
C GLY A 319 1.57 -21.82 11.85
N HIS A 320 1.30 -20.67 12.44
CA HIS A 320 0.58 -19.57 11.82
C HIS A 320 1.55 -18.46 11.37
N GLY A 321 1.21 -17.76 10.30
CA GLY A 321 1.91 -16.57 9.82
C GLY A 321 1.51 -15.31 10.59
N CYS A 322 1.24 -14.25 9.87
CA CYS A 322 0.83 -12.96 10.44
C CYS A 322 -0.66 -12.73 10.24
N GLN A 323 -1.21 -11.87 11.07
CA GLN A 323 -2.58 -11.39 10.97
C GLN A 323 -2.58 -9.89 11.27
N ALA A 324 -3.68 -9.22 10.98
CA ALA A 324 -3.92 -7.85 11.38
C ALA A 324 -5.30 -7.72 12.05
N ASN A 325 -5.43 -6.80 12.99
CA ASN A 325 -6.73 -6.38 13.50
C ASN A 325 -7.13 -5.07 12.83
N ILE A 326 -8.41 -4.96 12.50
CA ILE A 326 -9.07 -3.71 12.12
C ILE A 326 -9.96 -3.29 13.27
N VAL A 327 -9.75 -2.08 13.76
CA VAL A 327 -10.48 -1.49 14.87
C VAL A 327 -11.03 -0.13 14.48
N GLU A 328 -12.22 0.21 14.95
CA GLU A 328 -12.72 1.58 14.95
C GLU A 328 -12.15 2.29 16.16
N LEU A 329 -11.54 3.45 15.96
CA LEU A 329 -10.99 4.28 17.02
C LEU A 329 -12.10 5.01 17.78
N GLY A 330 -11.84 5.36 19.02
CA GLY A 330 -12.73 6.18 19.83
C GLY A 330 -12.74 7.63 19.37
N GLU A 331 -13.54 8.46 20.04
CA GLU A 331 -13.59 9.90 19.81
C GLU A 331 -12.19 10.53 19.93
N GLY A 332 -11.84 11.41 19.00
CA GLY A 332 -10.51 12.03 18.96
C GLY A 332 -9.38 11.04 18.61
N MET A 333 -9.67 10.01 17.84
CA MET A 333 -8.72 8.95 17.46
C MET A 333 -8.18 8.15 18.66
N SER A 334 -8.95 8.07 19.73
CA SER A 334 -8.57 7.40 20.98
C SER A 334 -8.44 5.89 20.79
N LEU A 335 -7.34 5.34 21.28
CA LEU A 335 -7.13 3.90 21.41
C LEU A 335 -7.93 3.31 22.57
N GLY A 336 -8.19 4.11 23.61
CA GLY A 336 -8.93 3.69 24.79
C GLY A 336 -10.41 3.39 24.56
N GLY A 337 -11.00 3.97 23.53
CA GLY A 337 -12.42 3.80 23.17
C GLY A 337 -12.68 2.89 22.00
N MET A 338 -11.68 2.17 21.51
CA MET A 338 -11.76 1.43 20.28
C MET A 338 -12.69 0.21 20.33
N THR A 339 -13.23 -0.11 19.15
CA THR A 339 -14.04 -1.31 18.93
C THR A 339 -13.38 -2.20 17.87
N LYS A 340 -13.13 -3.46 18.19
CA LYS A 340 -12.60 -4.42 17.21
C LYS A 340 -13.69 -4.78 16.21
N TYR A 341 -13.34 -4.66 14.91
CA TYR A 341 -14.19 -5.07 13.82
C TYR A 341 -13.80 -6.45 13.32
N TRP A 342 -12.60 -6.59 12.77
CA TRP A 342 -12.17 -7.85 12.18
C TRP A 342 -10.72 -8.17 12.49
N GLN A 343 -10.41 -9.44 12.37
CA GLN A 343 -9.05 -9.95 12.24
C GLN A 343 -8.88 -10.50 10.82
N ILE A 344 -7.84 -10.08 10.13
CA ILE A 344 -7.58 -10.40 8.74
C ILE A 344 -6.15 -10.95 8.52
N PRO A 345 -6.00 -11.97 7.66
CA PRO A 345 -7.06 -12.92 7.34
C PRO A 345 -7.56 -13.59 8.63
N ALA A 346 -8.75 -14.17 8.61
CA ALA A 346 -9.32 -14.78 9.82
C ALA A 346 -8.48 -15.93 10.38
N ASP A 347 -7.72 -16.61 9.50
CA ASP A 347 -6.84 -17.73 9.83
C ASP A 347 -5.35 -17.31 9.85
N SER A 348 -4.73 -17.00 8.72
CA SER A 348 -3.31 -16.62 8.66
C SER A 348 -2.90 -16.02 7.32
N LEU A 349 -2.04 -15.01 7.35
CA LEU A 349 -1.25 -14.58 6.20
C LEU A 349 0.10 -15.30 6.25
N GLY A 350 0.25 -16.31 5.39
CA GLY A 350 1.44 -17.15 5.36
C GLY A 350 1.50 -18.20 6.48
N GLN A 351 2.65 -18.83 6.62
CA GLN A 351 2.87 -19.95 7.56
C GLN A 351 4.16 -19.85 8.35
N THR A 352 4.87 -18.73 8.31
CA THR A 352 6.19 -18.66 8.89
C THR A 352 6.40 -17.42 9.74
N SER A 353 7.10 -17.59 10.85
CA SER A 353 7.58 -16.51 11.69
C SER A 353 8.79 -15.76 11.12
N ASP A 354 9.35 -16.21 10.00
CA ASP A 354 10.57 -15.62 9.41
C ASP A 354 10.45 -14.13 9.05
N GLY A 355 9.25 -13.66 8.82
CA GLY A 355 8.99 -12.24 8.60
C GLY A 355 8.76 -11.42 9.88
N GLY A 356 8.88 -12.03 11.07
CA GLY A 356 8.46 -11.40 12.33
C GLY A 356 9.15 -10.06 12.64
N ASN A 357 10.41 -9.92 12.30
CA ASN A 357 11.20 -8.71 12.51
C ASN A 357 11.27 -7.80 11.27
N ARG A 358 10.31 -7.88 10.37
CA ARG A 358 10.20 -7.01 9.19
C ARG A 358 8.87 -6.29 9.20
N VAL A 359 8.83 -5.15 8.54
CA VAL A 359 7.61 -4.36 8.42
C VAL A 359 6.47 -5.18 7.83
N HIS A 360 5.31 -5.00 8.39
CA HIS A 360 4.02 -5.36 7.84
C HIS A 360 3.44 -4.10 7.20
N CYS A 361 3.41 -4.06 5.88
CA CYS A 361 2.97 -2.87 5.16
C CYS A 361 1.46 -2.91 4.97
N PHE A 362 0.80 -1.86 5.38
CA PHE A 362 -0.61 -1.61 5.07
C PHE A 362 -0.72 -0.35 4.22
N ASN A 363 -1.52 -0.40 3.18
CA ASN A 363 -1.88 0.78 2.39
C ASN A 363 -3.37 0.81 2.12
N VAL A 364 -3.89 2.01 2.03
CA VAL A 364 -5.31 2.26 1.88
C VAL A 364 -5.55 3.16 0.67
N GLU A 365 -6.44 2.78 -0.21
CA GLU A 365 -6.95 3.63 -1.29
C GLU A 365 -8.45 3.82 -1.14
N TYR A 366 -8.90 5.05 -1.40
CA TYR A 366 -10.30 5.41 -1.33
C TYR A 366 -10.92 5.39 -2.72
N ASN A 367 -12.10 4.80 -2.80
CA ASN A 367 -13.02 5.01 -3.91
C ASN A 367 -14.21 5.82 -3.40
N ASP A 368 -14.09 7.13 -3.44
CA ASP A 368 -15.09 8.06 -2.91
C ASP A 368 -16.46 7.89 -3.59
N ALA A 369 -16.47 7.54 -4.88
CA ALA A 369 -17.70 7.34 -5.64
C ALA A 369 -18.52 6.13 -5.13
N GLN A 370 -17.88 5.16 -4.49
CA GLN A 370 -18.52 3.94 -3.99
C GLN A 370 -18.56 3.87 -2.47
N ASP A 371 -17.95 4.84 -1.77
CA ASP A 371 -17.75 4.80 -0.31
C ASP A 371 -17.08 3.48 0.13
N VAL A 372 -15.98 3.15 -0.56
CA VAL A 372 -15.23 1.92 -0.39
C VAL A 372 -13.76 2.23 -0.16
N VAL A 373 -13.19 1.54 0.79
CA VAL A 373 -11.77 1.53 1.08
C VAL A 373 -11.17 0.23 0.55
N THR A 374 -10.12 0.34 -0.26
CA THR A 374 -9.26 -0.78 -0.64
C THR A 374 -8.09 -0.83 0.33
N LEU A 375 -7.98 -1.90 1.10
CA LEU A 375 -6.88 -2.16 2.01
C LEU A 375 -5.95 -3.21 1.40
N PHE A 376 -4.68 -2.86 1.25
CA PHE A 376 -3.60 -3.76 0.89
C PHE A 376 -2.81 -4.15 2.14
N ASP A 377 -2.59 -5.44 2.29
CA ASP A 377 -1.87 -6.09 3.40
C ASP A 377 -0.68 -6.86 2.81
N PHE A 378 0.54 -6.51 3.24
CA PHE A 378 1.76 -7.18 2.79
C PHE A 378 2.70 -7.47 3.94
N LYS A 379 3.04 -8.72 4.12
CA LYS A 379 4.11 -9.16 5.03
C LYS A 379 5.19 -9.90 4.28
N SER A 380 6.40 -9.34 4.32
CA SER A 380 7.59 -9.95 3.71
C SER A 380 7.69 -11.44 4.06
N PHE A 381 7.95 -12.29 3.06
CA PHE A 381 8.12 -13.74 3.17
C PHE A 381 6.84 -14.53 3.49
N ASN A 382 5.79 -13.92 3.98
CA ASN A 382 4.52 -14.58 4.28
C ASN A 382 3.52 -14.46 3.14
N GLY A 383 3.22 -13.24 2.71
CA GLY A 383 2.25 -13.06 1.66
C GLY A 383 1.69 -11.65 1.58
N MET A 384 0.62 -11.55 0.82
CA MET A 384 -0.14 -10.34 0.63
C MET A 384 -1.60 -10.63 0.35
N ALA A 385 -2.44 -9.67 0.68
CA ALA A 385 -3.88 -9.72 0.43
C ALA A 385 -4.45 -8.34 0.13
N VAL A 386 -5.57 -8.31 -0.55
CA VAL A 386 -6.35 -7.09 -0.77
C VAL A 386 -7.77 -7.31 -0.28
N TYR A 387 -8.27 -6.33 0.45
CA TYR A 387 -9.62 -6.30 0.99
C TYR A 387 -10.35 -5.05 0.50
N GLN A 388 -11.66 -5.20 0.32
CA GLN A 388 -12.59 -4.08 0.13
C GLN A 388 -13.38 -3.90 1.40
N ILE A 389 -13.49 -2.65 1.89
CA ILE A 389 -14.19 -2.31 3.13
C ILE A 389 -15.19 -1.19 2.82
N GLY A 390 -16.45 -1.36 3.19
CA GLY A 390 -17.49 -0.37 2.94
C GLY A 390 -18.89 -0.91 3.21
N LYS A 391 -19.90 -0.07 3.05
CA LYS A 391 -21.29 -0.51 3.20
C LYS A 391 -21.73 -1.42 2.06
N ASN A 392 -21.22 -1.16 0.86
CA ASN A 392 -21.64 -1.76 -0.39
C ASN A 392 -20.66 -2.82 -0.94
N VAL A 393 -19.73 -3.32 -0.11
CA VAL A 393 -18.82 -4.39 -0.51
C VAL A 393 -19.42 -5.78 -0.23
N GLY A 394 -19.01 -6.78 -1.02
CA GLY A 394 -19.36 -8.20 -0.79
C GLY A 394 -20.85 -8.53 -0.96
N GLY A 395 -21.63 -7.65 -1.49
CA GLY A 395 -22.85 -8.06 -2.13
C GLY A 395 -22.47 -8.86 -3.36
N GLY A 396 -22.74 -10.18 -3.38
CA GLY A 396 -22.98 -10.83 -4.64
C GLY A 396 -24.01 -9.97 -5.35
N GLU A 397 -23.60 -9.42 -6.47
CA GLU A 397 -24.43 -8.64 -7.37
C GLU A 397 -25.73 -8.08 -6.74
N GLU A 398 -25.63 -6.96 -5.95
CA GLU A 398 -26.66 -5.96 -6.16
C GLU A 398 -26.57 -5.70 -7.67
N PRO A 399 -27.62 -5.83 -8.45
CA PRO A 399 -27.52 -5.59 -9.87
C PRO A 399 -26.93 -4.19 -10.00
N GLY A 400 -25.69 -4.14 -10.45
CA GLY A 400 -25.01 -2.90 -10.80
C GLY A 400 -26.01 -2.13 -11.61
N THR A 401 -26.15 -0.83 -11.44
CA THR A 401 -27.16 -0.01 -12.11
C THR A 401 -27.35 -0.62 -13.50
N LYS A 402 -28.53 -1.17 -13.77
CA LYS A 402 -28.76 -1.99 -14.95
C LYS A 402 -28.20 -1.27 -16.18
N GLY A 403 -27.13 -1.84 -16.77
CA GLY A 403 -26.41 -1.21 -17.85
C GLY A 403 -24.97 -0.77 -17.53
N ASP A 404 -24.52 -0.80 -16.29
CA ASP A 404 -23.12 -0.58 -15.90
C ASP A 404 -22.32 -1.88 -16.10
N ILE A 405 -21.85 -2.09 -17.34
CA ILE A 405 -21.15 -3.33 -17.74
C ILE A 405 -19.71 -3.36 -17.24
N ASN A 406 -19.06 -2.20 -17.25
CA ASN A 406 -17.65 -2.07 -16.87
C ASN A 406 -17.47 -1.86 -15.37
N ALA A 407 -18.58 -1.72 -14.61
CA ALA A 407 -18.61 -1.50 -13.16
C ALA A 407 -17.86 -0.23 -12.72
N ASP A 408 -17.95 0.86 -13.54
CA ASP A 408 -17.35 2.16 -13.18
C ASP A 408 -18.33 3.06 -12.40
N GLY A 409 -19.55 2.59 -12.14
CA GLY A 409 -20.61 3.29 -11.40
C GLY A 409 -21.45 4.25 -12.24
N VAL A 410 -21.19 4.37 -13.54
CA VAL A 410 -21.90 5.30 -14.44
C VAL A 410 -22.36 4.60 -15.71
N VAL A 411 -23.65 4.51 -15.94
CA VAL A 411 -24.19 3.94 -17.19
C VAL A 411 -24.05 4.93 -18.34
N ASN A 412 -23.10 4.68 -19.25
CA ASN A 412 -22.76 5.57 -20.35
C ASN A 412 -22.25 4.82 -21.59
N VAL A 413 -21.68 5.54 -22.56
CA VAL A 413 -21.16 4.96 -23.81
C VAL A 413 -20.00 3.98 -23.60
N SER A 414 -19.28 4.07 -22.47
CA SER A 414 -18.21 3.13 -22.14
C SER A 414 -18.76 1.72 -21.92
N ASP A 415 -19.97 1.59 -21.33
CA ASP A 415 -20.64 0.31 -21.11
C ASP A 415 -21.12 -0.31 -22.43
N VAL A 416 -21.58 0.51 -23.35
CA VAL A 416 -21.91 0.03 -24.71
C VAL A 416 -20.68 -0.57 -25.38
N THR A 417 -19.53 0.06 -25.22
CA THR A 417 -18.24 -0.44 -25.72
C THR A 417 -17.84 -1.74 -25.03
N ALA A 418 -18.01 -1.81 -23.70
CA ALA A 418 -17.73 -3.00 -22.90
C ALA A 418 -18.60 -4.19 -23.34
N LEU A 419 -19.91 -3.96 -23.51
CA LEU A 419 -20.86 -4.98 -23.97
C LEU A 419 -20.54 -5.47 -25.40
N ILE A 420 -20.20 -4.58 -26.31
CA ILE A 420 -19.77 -4.95 -27.67
C ILE A 420 -18.49 -5.82 -27.61
N ASN A 421 -17.51 -5.45 -26.79
CA ASN A 421 -16.29 -6.22 -26.61
C ASN A 421 -16.57 -7.62 -26.03
N LYS A 422 -17.54 -7.76 -25.12
CA LYS A 422 -18.02 -9.05 -24.62
C LYS A 422 -18.61 -9.89 -25.75
N ILE A 423 -19.51 -9.33 -26.56
CA ILE A 423 -20.16 -10.02 -27.69
C ILE A 423 -19.13 -10.45 -28.73
N LEU A 424 -18.12 -9.63 -28.98
CA LEU A 424 -17.02 -9.95 -29.91
C LEU A 424 -15.98 -10.93 -29.31
N GLY A 425 -16.12 -11.29 -28.05
CA GLY A 425 -15.17 -12.18 -27.34
C GLY A 425 -13.79 -11.55 -27.07
N THR A 426 -13.68 -10.23 -27.14
CA THR A 426 -12.45 -9.48 -26.88
C THR A 426 -12.32 -9.02 -25.41
N ALA A 427 -13.41 -9.13 -24.62
CA ALA A 427 -13.43 -8.87 -23.19
C ALA A 427 -14.33 -9.89 -22.48
N THR A 428 -14.08 -10.10 -21.17
CA THR A 428 -14.85 -11.02 -20.35
C THR A 428 -15.62 -10.25 -19.29
N TYR A 429 -16.95 -10.30 -19.37
CA TYR A 429 -17.90 -9.78 -18.39
C TYR A 429 -18.92 -10.87 -18.06
N ALA A 430 -19.57 -10.80 -16.90
CA ALA A 430 -20.58 -11.78 -16.51
C ALA A 430 -21.80 -11.71 -17.45
N ASP A 431 -22.30 -12.87 -17.88
CA ASP A 431 -23.47 -12.91 -18.80
C ASP A 431 -24.70 -12.26 -18.16
N ALA A 432 -24.91 -12.46 -16.85
CA ALA A 432 -26.01 -11.86 -16.11
C ALA A 432 -25.98 -10.32 -16.11
N THR A 433 -24.79 -9.71 -16.10
CA THR A 433 -24.63 -8.25 -16.19
C THR A 433 -24.84 -7.75 -17.62
N CYS A 434 -24.51 -8.57 -18.62
CA CYS A 434 -24.57 -8.23 -20.03
C CYS A 434 -25.93 -8.49 -20.68
N ASP A 435 -26.75 -9.37 -20.10
CA ASP A 435 -28.12 -9.66 -20.53
C ASP A 435 -29.06 -8.54 -20.05
N ILE A 436 -29.04 -7.42 -20.79
CA ILE A 436 -29.76 -6.19 -20.43
C ILE A 436 -31.25 -6.35 -20.60
N ASN A 437 -31.69 -7.11 -21.57
CA ASN A 437 -33.13 -7.32 -21.87
C ASN A 437 -33.70 -8.51 -21.09
N ALA A 438 -32.86 -9.30 -20.40
CA ALA A 438 -33.21 -10.47 -19.60
C ALA A 438 -33.87 -11.60 -20.42
N ASP A 439 -33.41 -11.81 -21.69
CA ASP A 439 -33.91 -12.88 -22.54
C ASP A 439 -33.06 -14.18 -22.42
N GLY A 440 -32.01 -14.14 -21.66
CA GLY A 440 -31.09 -15.26 -21.39
C GLY A 440 -29.95 -15.42 -22.41
N VAL A 441 -29.80 -14.48 -23.36
CA VAL A 441 -28.79 -14.52 -24.42
C VAL A 441 -28.11 -13.16 -24.58
N VAL A 442 -26.82 -13.08 -24.39
CA VAL A 442 -26.05 -11.83 -24.60
C VAL A 442 -25.75 -11.62 -26.08
N ASN A 443 -26.39 -10.61 -26.68
CA ASN A 443 -26.33 -10.32 -28.13
C ASN A 443 -26.62 -8.83 -28.45
N GLU A 444 -26.78 -8.47 -29.72
CA GLU A 444 -27.00 -7.10 -30.18
C GLU A 444 -28.31 -6.47 -29.63
N SER A 445 -29.27 -7.29 -29.19
CA SER A 445 -30.50 -6.80 -28.55
C SER A 445 -30.22 -6.11 -27.23
N ASP A 446 -29.22 -6.62 -26.48
CA ASP A 446 -28.78 -6.04 -25.22
C ASP A 446 -28.07 -4.70 -25.43
N VAL A 447 -27.29 -4.57 -26.50
CA VAL A 447 -26.68 -3.29 -26.88
C VAL A 447 -27.76 -2.24 -27.14
N THR A 448 -28.84 -2.64 -27.84
CA THR A 448 -29.97 -1.76 -28.11
C THR A 448 -30.70 -1.38 -26.83
N ALA A 449 -30.92 -2.34 -25.92
CA ALA A 449 -31.54 -2.11 -24.62
C ALA A 449 -30.71 -1.16 -23.75
N LEU A 450 -29.38 -1.33 -23.73
CA LEU A 450 -28.47 -0.46 -23.00
C LEU A 450 -28.46 0.98 -23.55
N ILE A 451 -28.41 1.14 -24.86
CA ILE A 451 -28.51 2.47 -25.50
C ILE A 451 -29.83 3.16 -25.11
N ASN A 452 -30.96 2.43 -25.08
CA ASN A 452 -32.23 2.99 -24.66
C ASN A 452 -32.24 3.45 -23.20
N ILE A 453 -31.56 2.73 -22.29
CA ILE A 453 -31.35 3.14 -20.88
C ILE A 453 -30.60 4.46 -20.84
N ILE A 454 -29.48 4.57 -21.57
CA ILE A 454 -28.65 5.78 -21.61
C ILE A 454 -29.42 6.98 -22.15
N LEU A 455 -30.21 6.78 -23.23
CA LEU A 455 -31.01 7.86 -23.87
C LEU A 455 -32.21 8.28 -23.03
N ALA A 456 -32.75 7.40 -22.19
CA ALA A 456 -33.85 7.72 -21.29
C ALA A 456 -33.45 8.67 -20.16
N GLY A 457 -32.13 8.88 -19.98
CA GLY A 457 -31.58 9.74 -18.95
C GLY A 457 -31.88 9.19 -17.57
N ASN A 458 -31.03 8.38 -17.06
CA ASN A 458 -31.11 7.87 -15.68
C ASN A 458 -31.43 8.95 -14.70
#